data_1706fdea6fa0c2edcc51feb0e120d59d
#
_entry.id   1706fdea6fa0c2edcc51feb0e120d59d
#
_cell.length_a   1.000
_cell.length_b   1.000
_cell.length_c   1.000
_cell.angle_alpha   90.00
_cell.angle_beta   90.00
_cell.angle_gamma   90.00
#
_symmetry.space_group_name_H-M   'P 1'
#
loop_
_entity.id
_entity.type
_entity.pdbx_description
1 polymer ?
#
loop_
_entity_poly.entity_id
_entity_poly.type
_entity_poly.pdbx_seq_one_letter_code
_entity_poly.pdbx_strand_id
1 'polypeptide(L)'
;MAYLVIVFCTLSFRRCAKTRAIYAQLTIMFSIFKKKPLKVTDISWLGVDMHSHLLPGIDDGAKTLADSVSYIKALQELGFDRLICTPHIFHELYPNSKETISPALTLVKTALEVANVGVVIDAAAEYMIDERFEIEGDLMCLPNRYLLIEMSYLNETPNIEQVIFNLQIKGYKVILAHPERYNFYHKEHGRYHRLKDMGCLFQLNLLSVTGYYGKPVKLAAEYLLRKKLYDLAGTDLHHEQHLKVLQSAVQNGTLYDDIGHYPFKNKML
;
A
#
# COMPACT_ATOMS: atom_id res chain seq x y z
N MET A 1 -14.77 -41.48 32.96
CA MET A 1 -14.46 -41.19 34.35
C MET A 1 -13.12 -41.81 34.70
N ALA A 2 -12.07 -41.02 34.79
CA ALA A 2 -10.83 -41.42 35.44
C ALA A 2 -10.15 -40.13 35.94
N TYR A 3 -10.18 -39.95 37.23
CA TYR A 3 -9.48 -38.87 37.95
C TYR A 3 -8.00 -39.22 38.05
N LEU A 4 -7.12 -38.32 37.51
CA LEU A 4 -5.68 -38.42 37.69
C LEU A 4 -5.30 -37.57 38.92
N VAL A 5 -4.92 -38.22 40.00
CA VAL A 5 -4.43 -37.59 41.23
C VAL A 5 -2.96 -37.20 41.00
N ILE A 6 -2.65 -35.92 41.00
CA ILE A 6 -1.26 -35.43 40.99
C ILE A 6 -0.79 -35.32 42.44
N VAL A 7 0.11 -36.20 42.82
CA VAL A 7 0.83 -36.17 44.09
C VAL A 7 1.97 -35.15 43.98
N PHE A 8 1.92 -34.07 44.75
CA PHE A 8 3.04 -33.16 44.94
C PHE A 8 4.12 -33.81 45.82
N CYS A 9 5.21 -34.24 45.19
CA CYS A 9 6.42 -34.64 45.92
C CYS A 9 7.36 -33.44 45.98
N THR A 10 7.45 -32.79 47.13
CA THR A 10 8.42 -31.72 47.42
C THR A 10 9.78 -32.33 47.70
N LEU A 11 10.61 -32.48 46.69
CA LEU A 11 12.02 -32.80 46.81
C LEU A 11 12.86 -31.52 46.69
N SER A 12 13.49 -31.18 47.82
CA SER A 12 14.50 -30.13 47.95
C SER A 12 15.72 -30.48 47.10
N PHE A 13 15.83 -29.93 45.85
CA PHE A 13 17.01 -30.06 45.01
C PHE A 13 18.05 -29.01 45.38
N ARG A 14 19.12 -29.38 46.05
CA ARG A 14 20.37 -28.63 46.07
C ARG A 14 20.86 -28.49 44.61
N ARG A 15 20.80 -27.28 44.09
CA ARG A 15 21.19 -26.96 42.70
C ARG A 15 22.67 -27.18 42.50
N CYS A 16 23.03 -28.27 41.80
CA CYS A 16 24.40 -28.51 41.34
C CYS A 16 24.72 -27.57 40.18
N ALA A 17 25.82 -26.82 40.26
CA ALA A 17 26.27 -25.88 39.23
C ALA A 17 26.46 -26.52 37.83
N LYS A 18 26.77 -27.84 37.82
CA LYS A 18 26.91 -28.60 36.55
C LYS A 18 25.61 -28.74 35.75
N THR A 19 24.46 -28.84 36.42
CA THR A 19 23.15 -28.95 35.74
C THR A 19 22.76 -27.65 35.02
N ARG A 20 23.08 -26.48 35.61
CA ARG A 20 22.88 -25.18 34.93
C ARG A 20 23.71 -24.99 33.69
N ALA A 21 24.95 -25.48 33.66
CA ALA A 21 25.83 -25.41 32.51
C ALA A 21 25.32 -26.27 31.34
N ILE A 22 24.78 -27.46 31.63
CA ILE A 22 24.23 -28.36 30.60
C ILE A 22 22.94 -27.81 29.99
N TYR A 23 22.04 -27.22 30.78
CA TYR A 23 20.84 -26.55 30.26
C TYR A 23 21.18 -25.30 29.43
N ALA A 24 22.16 -24.51 29.85
CA ALA A 24 22.64 -23.35 29.08
C ALA A 24 23.29 -23.78 27.76
N GLN A 25 24.08 -24.82 27.73
CA GLN A 25 24.66 -25.37 26.50
C GLN A 25 23.63 -25.99 25.55
N LEU A 26 22.61 -26.70 26.07
CA LEU A 26 21.50 -27.21 25.26
C LEU A 26 20.66 -26.09 24.67
N THR A 27 20.35 -25.03 25.45
CA THR A 27 19.60 -23.87 24.95
C THR A 27 20.35 -23.12 23.86
N ILE A 28 21.67 -22.98 23.98
CA ILE A 28 22.53 -22.39 22.96
C ILE A 28 22.59 -23.27 21.70
N MET A 29 22.73 -24.59 21.86
CA MET A 29 22.75 -25.53 20.72
C MET A 29 21.42 -25.54 19.93
N PHE A 30 20.26 -25.44 20.59
CA PHE A 30 18.98 -25.37 19.90
C PHE A 30 18.72 -24.00 19.24
N SER A 31 19.37 -22.91 19.67
CA SER A 31 19.26 -21.60 19.02
C SER A 31 20.05 -21.49 17.72
N ILE A 32 21.10 -22.33 17.55
CA ILE A 32 21.96 -22.33 16.34
C ILE A 32 21.26 -23.00 15.14
N PHE A 33 20.23 -23.83 15.37
CA PHE A 33 19.48 -24.53 14.33
C PHE A 33 18.16 -23.87 13.92
N LYS A 34 17.83 -22.69 14.40
CA LYS A 34 16.74 -21.91 13.79
C LYS A 34 17.20 -21.47 12.40
N LYS A 35 16.84 -22.24 11.37
CA LYS A 35 16.93 -21.73 9.99
C LYS A 35 16.30 -20.34 10.00
N LYS A 36 17.09 -19.32 9.60
CA LYS A 36 16.49 -17.99 9.34
C LYS A 36 15.32 -18.23 8.39
N PRO A 37 14.12 -17.69 8.67
CA PRO A 37 13.03 -17.80 7.73
C PRO A 37 13.51 -17.30 6.37
N LEU A 38 13.12 -18.00 5.30
CA LEU A 38 13.42 -17.56 3.94
C LEU A 38 12.84 -16.16 3.79
N LYS A 39 13.68 -15.22 3.36
CA LYS A 39 13.22 -13.87 3.06
C LYS A 39 12.30 -13.92 1.84
N VAL A 40 11.16 -13.27 1.93
CA VAL A 40 10.28 -13.00 0.78
C VAL A 40 10.83 -11.76 0.07
N THR A 41 11.30 -11.94 -1.15
CA THR A 41 12.01 -10.92 -1.93
C THR A 41 11.27 -10.53 -3.20
N ASP A 42 9.97 -10.78 -3.23
CA ASP A 42 9.02 -10.37 -4.26
C ASP A 42 7.78 -9.77 -3.61
N ILE A 43 6.90 -9.17 -4.43
CA ILE A 43 5.66 -8.53 -3.99
C ILE A 43 4.39 -9.28 -4.44
N SER A 44 4.51 -10.50 -4.91
CA SER A 44 3.39 -11.34 -5.38
C SER A 44 2.31 -11.58 -4.32
N TRP A 45 2.68 -11.45 -3.05
CA TRP A 45 1.73 -11.50 -1.93
C TRP A 45 0.68 -10.39 -2.00
N LEU A 46 1.01 -9.20 -2.54
CA LEU A 46 0.09 -8.10 -2.80
C LEU A 46 -0.64 -8.27 -4.14
N GLY A 47 0.08 -8.71 -5.19
CA GLY A 47 -0.41 -9.08 -6.51
C GLY A 47 -0.81 -7.92 -7.41
N VAL A 48 -1.64 -7.00 -6.92
CA VAL A 48 -2.16 -5.86 -7.68
C VAL A 48 -1.60 -4.55 -7.12
N ASP A 49 -0.97 -3.76 -7.98
CA ASP A 49 -0.74 -2.34 -7.70
C ASP A 49 -1.97 -1.54 -8.09
N MET A 50 -2.60 -0.90 -7.10
CA MET A 50 -3.87 -0.22 -7.31
C MET A 50 -3.74 1.30 -7.43
N HIS A 51 -2.51 1.83 -7.31
CA HIS A 51 -2.23 3.26 -7.33
C HIS A 51 -0.84 3.51 -7.89
N SER A 52 -0.76 4.10 -9.10
CA SER A 52 0.50 4.41 -9.78
C SER A 52 0.30 5.43 -10.92
N HIS A 53 1.38 6.17 -11.25
CA HIS A 53 1.40 7.22 -12.27
C HIS A 53 2.29 6.82 -13.45
N LEU A 54 1.90 5.70 -14.11
CA LEU A 54 2.70 5.05 -15.17
C LEU A 54 2.31 5.46 -16.57
N LEU A 55 1.24 6.25 -16.77
CA LEU A 55 0.84 6.73 -18.10
C LEU A 55 1.69 7.92 -18.52
N PRO A 56 2.21 7.96 -19.78
CA PRO A 56 3.25 8.91 -20.14
C PRO A 56 2.71 10.31 -20.40
N GLY A 57 3.30 11.31 -19.73
CA GLY A 57 3.16 12.73 -20.08
C GLY A 57 1.80 13.37 -19.77
N ILE A 58 0.95 12.72 -18.94
CA ILE A 58 -0.37 13.25 -18.58
C ILE A 58 -0.44 13.82 -17.17
N ASP A 59 0.53 13.51 -16.33
CA ASP A 59 0.70 14.05 -14.96
C ASP A 59 2.18 14.16 -14.60
N ASP A 60 2.51 14.21 -13.30
CA ASP A 60 3.89 14.24 -12.78
C ASP A 60 4.56 12.86 -12.66
N GLY A 61 3.91 11.82 -13.12
CA GLY A 61 4.45 10.47 -13.23
C GLY A 61 5.43 10.28 -14.37
N ALA A 62 5.33 9.16 -15.10
CA ALA A 62 6.19 8.81 -16.22
C ALA A 62 6.18 9.92 -17.29
N LYS A 63 7.36 10.41 -17.68
CA LYS A 63 7.47 11.53 -18.64
C LYS A 63 7.34 11.06 -20.07
N THR A 64 7.85 9.88 -20.37
CA THR A 64 7.87 9.33 -21.73
C THR A 64 7.31 7.91 -21.78
N LEU A 65 6.94 7.45 -22.96
CA LEU A 65 6.53 6.07 -23.18
C LEU A 65 7.63 5.07 -22.79
N ALA A 66 8.89 5.43 -23.00
CA ALA A 66 10.03 4.60 -22.62
C ALA A 66 10.14 4.46 -21.09
N ASP A 67 9.90 5.54 -20.34
CA ASP A 67 9.86 5.49 -18.87
C ASP A 67 8.71 4.59 -18.39
N SER A 68 7.51 4.76 -18.97
CA SER A 68 6.34 3.93 -18.68
C SER A 68 6.64 2.44 -18.84
N VAL A 69 7.15 2.04 -20.00
CA VAL A 69 7.49 0.64 -20.29
C VAL A 69 8.57 0.13 -19.33
N SER A 70 9.58 0.93 -19.03
CA SER A 70 10.66 0.57 -18.10
C SER A 70 10.14 0.34 -16.69
N TYR A 71 9.30 1.24 -16.16
CA TYR A 71 8.72 1.13 -14.82
C TYR A 71 7.77 -0.06 -14.71
N ILE A 72 6.90 -0.24 -15.71
CA ILE A 72 5.95 -1.36 -15.74
C ILE A 72 6.68 -2.70 -15.76
N LYS A 73 7.72 -2.84 -16.59
CA LYS A 73 8.55 -4.04 -16.63
C LYS A 73 9.21 -4.33 -15.29
N ALA A 74 9.78 -3.30 -14.66
CA ALA A 74 10.42 -3.46 -13.36
C ALA A 74 9.41 -3.85 -12.25
N LEU A 75 8.19 -3.31 -12.28
CA LEU A 75 7.13 -3.70 -11.33
C LEU A 75 6.67 -5.15 -11.56
N GLN A 76 6.56 -5.59 -12.82
CA GLN A 76 6.30 -7.00 -13.13
C GLN A 76 7.41 -7.92 -12.60
N GLU A 77 8.68 -7.53 -12.79
CA GLU A 77 9.83 -8.28 -12.31
C GLU A 77 9.87 -8.36 -10.77
N LEU A 78 9.30 -7.38 -10.06
CA LEU A 78 9.11 -7.43 -8.62
C LEU A 78 7.99 -8.39 -8.19
N GLY A 79 7.10 -8.81 -9.11
CA GLY A 79 6.05 -9.78 -8.85
C GLY A 79 4.63 -9.23 -8.82
N PHE A 80 4.37 -8.04 -9.36
CA PHE A 80 3.00 -7.60 -9.60
C PHE A 80 2.41 -8.32 -10.82
N ASP A 81 1.18 -8.83 -10.66
CA ASP A 81 0.43 -9.49 -11.73
C ASP A 81 -0.44 -8.49 -12.52
N ARG A 82 -0.86 -7.43 -11.87
CA ARG A 82 -1.72 -6.39 -12.43
C ARG A 82 -1.34 -5.01 -11.89
N LEU A 83 -1.37 -4.02 -12.79
CA LEU A 83 -1.13 -2.61 -12.48
C LEU A 83 -2.34 -1.79 -12.88
N ILE A 84 -2.85 -0.95 -11.98
CA ILE A 84 -3.93 -0.01 -12.27
C ILE A 84 -3.34 1.39 -12.17
N CYS A 85 -3.15 2.03 -13.32
CA CYS A 85 -2.69 3.42 -13.36
C CYS A 85 -3.81 4.33 -12.87
N THR A 86 -3.46 5.28 -12.02
CA THR A 86 -4.40 6.24 -11.44
C THR A 86 -3.88 7.67 -11.61
N PRO A 87 -3.69 8.14 -12.87
CA PRO A 87 -3.21 9.50 -13.09
C PRO A 87 -4.10 10.50 -12.39
N HIS A 88 -3.50 11.62 -11.98
CA HIS A 88 -4.23 12.71 -11.35
C HIS A 88 -5.32 13.27 -12.26
N ILE A 89 -6.50 13.48 -11.69
CA ILE A 89 -7.51 14.41 -12.21
C ILE A 89 -7.59 15.58 -11.24
N PHE A 90 -6.94 16.66 -11.60
CA PHE A 90 -6.83 17.89 -10.82
C PHE A 90 -7.01 19.07 -11.75
N HIS A 91 -8.14 19.76 -11.61
CA HIS A 91 -8.60 20.79 -12.54
C HIS A 91 -7.53 21.84 -12.88
N GLU A 92 -6.73 22.27 -11.91
CA GLU A 92 -5.75 23.34 -12.11
C GLU A 92 -4.42 22.87 -12.73
N LEU A 93 -3.92 21.70 -12.31
CA LEU A 93 -2.59 21.22 -12.69
C LEU A 93 -2.63 20.08 -13.72
N TYR A 94 -3.56 19.15 -13.56
CA TYR A 94 -3.72 17.97 -14.41
C TYR A 94 -5.17 17.79 -14.81
N PRO A 95 -5.68 18.61 -15.75
CA PRO A 95 -7.08 18.57 -16.19
C PRO A 95 -7.37 17.34 -17.06
N ASN A 96 -6.98 16.17 -16.53
CA ASN A 96 -7.20 14.91 -17.19
C ASN A 96 -8.69 14.52 -17.14
N SER A 97 -9.04 13.69 -18.10
CA SER A 97 -10.37 13.10 -18.23
C SER A 97 -10.25 11.71 -18.88
N LYS A 98 -11.36 11.02 -19.03
CA LYS A 98 -11.39 9.74 -19.74
C LYS A 98 -10.82 9.86 -21.16
N GLU A 99 -11.04 11.01 -21.82
CA GLU A 99 -10.60 11.31 -23.17
C GLU A 99 -9.08 11.50 -23.29
N THR A 100 -8.41 11.90 -22.20
CA THR A 100 -6.93 12.01 -22.16
C THR A 100 -6.30 10.70 -21.66
N ILE A 101 -6.88 10.06 -20.67
CA ILE A 101 -6.35 8.87 -20.02
C ILE A 101 -6.45 7.63 -20.91
N SER A 102 -7.60 7.42 -21.59
CA SER A 102 -7.81 6.20 -22.40
C SER A 102 -6.85 6.08 -23.58
N PRO A 103 -6.54 7.14 -24.35
CA PRO A 103 -5.51 7.07 -25.40
C PRO A 103 -4.11 6.79 -24.84
N ALA A 104 -3.74 7.41 -23.70
CA ALA A 104 -2.44 7.16 -23.06
C ALA A 104 -2.32 5.69 -22.60
N LEU A 105 -3.36 5.11 -22.03
CA LEU A 105 -3.41 3.69 -21.68
C LEU A 105 -3.26 2.80 -22.92
N THR A 106 -3.96 3.12 -24.01
CA THR A 106 -3.89 2.37 -25.27
C THR A 106 -2.47 2.38 -25.84
N LEU A 107 -1.82 3.54 -25.82
CA LEU A 107 -0.43 3.69 -26.26
C LEU A 107 0.52 2.80 -25.46
N VAL A 108 0.36 2.78 -24.12
CA VAL A 108 1.18 1.94 -23.24
C VAL A 108 0.90 0.46 -23.51
N LYS A 109 -0.36 0.03 -23.63
CA LYS A 109 -0.72 -1.38 -23.93
C LYS A 109 -0.05 -1.87 -25.21
N THR A 110 -0.12 -1.08 -26.28
CA THR A 110 0.55 -1.40 -27.57
C THR A 110 2.07 -1.52 -27.40
N ALA A 111 2.69 -0.62 -26.63
CA ALA A 111 4.13 -0.68 -26.42
C ALA A 111 4.56 -1.90 -25.58
N LEU A 112 3.75 -2.32 -24.61
CA LEU A 112 4.00 -3.52 -23.81
C LEU A 112 3.87 -4.80 -24.64
N GLU A 113 2.90 -4.87 -25.56
CA GLU A 113 2.78 -5.98 -26.53
C GLU A 113 4.04 -6.10 -27.39
N VAL A 114 4.50 -4.98 -27.96
CA VAL A 114 5.75 -4.94 -28.77
C VAL A 114 6.97 -5.34 -27.95
N ALA A 115 7.01 -4.95 -26.68
CA ALA A 115 8.10 -5.26 -25.75
C ALA A 115 8.00 -6.68 -25.12
N ASN A 116 6.96 -7.44 -25.45
CA ASN A 116 6.70 -8.78 -24.88
C ASN A 116 6.58 -8.75 -23.33
N VAL A 117 5.96 -7.72 -22.78
CA VAL A 117 5.69 -7.55 -21.34
C VAL A 117 4.27 -8.01 -21.04
N GLY A 118 4.11 -9.10 -20.27
CA GLY A 118 2.84 -9.80 -20.12
C GLY A 118 2.00 -9.37 -18.89
N VAL A 119 2.31 -8.23 -18.23
CA VAL A 119 1.54 -7.75 -17.09
C VAL A 119 0.19 -7.17 -17.54
N VAL A 120 -0.86 -7.42 -16.76
CA VAL A 120 -2.17 -6.79 -17.00
C VAL A 120 -2.11 -5.34 -16.56
N ILE A 121 -2.48 -4.41 -17.45
CA ILE A 121 -2.54 -2.98 -17.13
C ILE A 121 -3.91 -2.39 -17.47
N ASP A 122 -4.43 -1.61 -16.52
CA ASP A 122 -5.68 -0.86 -16.65
C ASP A 122 -5.49 0.57 -16.14
N ALA A 123 -6.53 1.42 -16.28
CA ALA A 123 -6.53 2.76 -15.72
C ALA A 123 -7.83 3.06 -14.98
N ALA A 124 -7.69 3.78 -13.90
CA ALA A 124 -8.68 4.54 -13.17
C ALA A 124 -8.18 5.99 -13.07
N ALA A 125 -8.54 6.71 -12.02
CA ALA A 125 -7.97 8.02 -11.74
C ALA A 125 -7.85 8.26 -10.23
N GLU A 126 -6.88 9.09 -9.84
CA GLU A 126 -6.81 9.72 -8.52
C GLU A 126 -7.37 11.14 -8.61
N TYR A 127 -8.47 11.36 -7.90
CA TYR A 127 -9.18 12.65 -7.94
C TYR A 127 -8.72 13.55 -6.81
N MET A 128 -8.17 14.71 -7.15
CA MET A 128 -7.96 15.79 -6.18
C MET A 128 -9.30 16.35 -5.72
N ILE A 129 -9.57 16.27 -4.42
CA ILE A 129 -10.76 16.87 -3.83
C ILE A 129 -10.40 18.28 -3.37
N ASP A 130 -10.71 19.22 -4.22
CA ASP A 130 -10.58 20.66 -3.99
C ASP A 130 -11.95 21.36 -4.07
N GLU A 131 -11.94 22.70 -4.07
CA GLU A 131 -13.17 23.51 -4.16
C GLU A 131 -13.90 23.38 -5.50
N ARG A 132 -13.23 22.89 -6.54
CA ARG A 132 -13.76 22.70 -7.90
C ARG A 132 -14.14 21.26 -8.21
N PHE A 133 -13.92 20.36 -7.27
CA PHE A 133 -14.29 18.96 -7.48
C PHE A 133 -15.81 18.82 -7.58
N GLU A 134 -16.27 18.37 -8.72
CA GLU A 134 -17.69 18.10 -8.99
C GLU A 134 -17.91 16.62 -9.35
N ILE A 135 -19.03 16.09 -8.87
CA ILE A 135 -19.42 14.71 -9.18
C ILE A 135 -20.28 14.74 -10.43
N GLU A 136 -19.65 14.90 -11.58
CA GLU A 136 -20.31 14.91 -12.89
C GLU A 136 -20.15 13.56 -13.60
N GLY A 137 -21.26 13.05 -14.15
CA GLY A 137 -21.25 11.80 -14.91
C GLY A 137 -20.72 10.59 -14.13
N ASP A 138 -20.15 9.64 -14.88
CA ASP A 138 -19.47 8.47 -14.31
C ASP A 138 -17.98 8.73 -14.15
N LEU A 139 -17.52 8.78 -12.90
CA LEU A 139 -16.11 8.95 -12.57
C LEU A 139 -15.30 7.70 -12.94
N MET A 140 -14.03 7.88 -13.32
CA MET A 140 -13.11 6.78 -13.60
C MET A 140 -12.72 6.06 -12.31
N CYS A 141 -13.22 4.85 -12.14
CA CYS A 141 -13.05 4.05 -10.93
C CYS A 141 -12.14 2.85 -11.16
N LEU A 142 -11.53 2.38 -10.08
CA LEU A 142 -11.04 1.00 -10.00
C LEU A 142 -12.24 0.03 -10.08
N PRO A 143 -12.00 -1.29 -10.28
CA PRO A 143 -13.05 -2.30 -10.29
C PRO A 143 -14.01 -2.17 -9.10
N ASN A 144 -15.27 -2.62 -9.28
CA ASN A 144 -16.30 -2.62 -8.24
C ASN A 144 -16.67 -1.23 -7.70
N ARG A 145 -16.54 -0.16 -8.50
CA ARG A 145 -16.83 1.25 -8.19
C ARG A 145 -16.01 1.80 -7.02
N TYR A 146 -14.79 1.32 -6.83
CA TYR A 146 -13.84 1.93 -5.91
C TYR A 146 -13.30 3.23 -6.53
N LEU A 147 -13.48 4.35 -5.85
CA LEU A 147 -13.02 5.67 -6.28
C LEU A 147 -11.86 6.13 -5.41
N LEU A 148 -10.72 6.35 -6.03
CA LEU A 148 -9.54 6.86 -5.36
C LEU A 148 -9.59 8.39 -5.34
N ILE A 149 -9.48 8.96 -4.15
CA ILE A 149 -9.45 10.40 -3.93
C ILE A 149 -8.23 10.79 -3.11
N GLU A 150 -7.73 12.01 -3.34
CA GLU A 150 -6.70 12.62 -2.52
C GLU A 150 -7.10 14.04 -2.08
N MET A 151 -6.39 14.57 -1.10
CA MET A 151 -6.50 15.96 -0.64
C MET A 151 -5.16 16.68 -0.78
N SER A 152 -5.18 17.99 -0.76
CA SER A 152 -3.96 18.79 -0.63
C SER A 152 -3.13 18.38 0.59
N TYR A 153 -1.81 18.37 0.45
CA TYR A 153 -0.90 18.11 1.58
C TYR A 153 -0.82 19.29 2.57
N LEU A 154 -1.36 20.46 2.21
CA LEU A 154 -1.28 21.68 3.02
C LEU A 154 -2.32 21.69 4.13
N ASN A 155 -3.55 21.29 3.81
CA ASN A 155 -4.68 21.31 4.74
C ASN A 155 -5.76 20.32 4.32
N GLU A 156 -6.59 19.92 5.28
CA GLU A 156 -7.78 19.11 5.02
C GLU A 156 -8.73 19.87 4.09
N THR A 157 -9.26 19.16 3.09
CA THR A 157 -10.30 19.72 2.21
C THR A 157 -11.54 20.13 3.02
N PRO A 158 -12.03 21.37 2.89
CA PRO A 158 -13.27 21.77 3.53
C PRO A 158 -14.41 20.80 3.18
N ASN A 159 -15.22 20.43 4.17
CA ASN A 159 -16.37 19.54 3.98
C ASN A 159 -16.05 18.15 3.40
N ILE A 160 -14.83 17.62 3.57
CA ILE A 160 -14.45 16.30 3.05
C ILE A 160 -15.45 15.19 3.45
N GLU A 161 -16.02 15.27 4.65
CA GLU A 161 -17.04 14.32 5.11
C GLU A 161 -18.29 14.37 4.23
N GLN A 162 -18.73 15.57 3.85
CA GLN A 162 -19.89 15.73 2.97
C GLN A 162 -19.59 15.21 1.55
N VAL A 163 -18.37 15.44 1.05
CA VAL A 163 -17.95 14.93 -0.26
C VAL A 163 -17.96 13.41 -0.25
N ILE A 164 -17.37 12.76 0.76
CA ILE A 164 -17.37 11.31 0.91
C ILE A 164 -18.80 10.78 0.95
N PHE A 165 -19.67 11.38 1.75
CA PHE A 165 -21.07 10.99 1.86
C PHE A 165 -21.81 11.10 0.51
N ASN A 166 -21.64 12.20 -0.22
CA ASN A 166 -22.26 12.42 -1.52
C ASN A 166 -21.79 11.38 -2.56
N LEU A 167 -20.50 11.05 -2.56
CA LEU A 167 -19.95 9.99 -3.40
C LEU A 167 -20.57 8.62 -3.07
N GLN A 168 -20.70 8.30 -1.79
CA GLN A 168 -21.29 7.04 -1.33
C GLN A 168 -22.77 6.92 -1.72
N ILE A 169 -23.56 8.00 -1.65
CA ILE A 169 -24.97 8.02 -2.14
C ILE A 169 -25.03 7.71 -3.63
N LYS A 170 -24.04 8.17 -4.42
CA LYS A 170 -23.94 7.84 -5.85
C LYS A 170 -23.41 6.42 -6.11
N GLY A 171 -23.19 5.63 -5.06
CA GLY A 171 -22.77 4.22 -5.13
C GLY A 171 -21.27 4.01 -5.29
N TYR A 172 -20.43 5.03 -5.05
CA TYR A 172 -18.97 4.87 -5.03
C TYR A 172 -18.50 4.35 -3.68
N LYS A 173 -17.48 3.49 -3.71
CA LYS A 173 -16.74 3.06 -2.53
C LYS A 173 -15.47 3.91 -2.45
N VAL A 174 -15.47 4.90 -1.58
CA VAL A 174 -14.42 5.92 -1.53
C VAL A 174 -13.17 5.37 -0.86
N ILE A 175 -12.01 5.51 -1.53
CA ILE A 175 -10.67 5.21 -1.01
C ILE A 175 -9.93 6.53 -0.87
N LEU A 176 -9.49 6.86 0.34
CA LEU A 176 -8.57 7.96 0.56
C LEU A 176 -7.13 7.47 0.31
N ALA A 177 -6.47 8.09 -0.65
CA ALA A 177 -5.08 7.84 -0.97
C ALA A 177 -4.17 8.23 0.20
N HIS A 178 -3.19 7.41 0.49
CA HIS A 178 -2.05 7.66 1.39
C HIS A 178 -2.33 8.59 2.59
N PRO A 179 -3.34 8.28 3.46
CA PRO A 179 -3.73 9.16 4.57
C PRO A 179 -2.58 9.47 5.53
N GLU A 180 -1.56 8.64 5.58
CA GLU A 180 -0.34 8.85 6.37
C GLU A 180 0.50 10.03 5.88
N ARG A 181 0.32 10.51 4.65
CA ARG A 181 1.07 11.64 4.08
C ARG A 181 0.47 13.00 4.45
N TYR A 182 -0.73 13.04 5.01
CA TYR A 182 -1.36 14.28 5.45
C TYR A 182 -0.85 14.70 6.83
N ASN A 183 0.14 15.61 6.85
CA ASN A 183 0.82 16.05 8.08
C ASN A 183 -0.14 16.66 9.12
N PHE A 184 -1.23 17.26 8.69
CA PHE A 184 -2.24 17.83 9.56
C PHE A 184 -3.00 16.77 10.39
N TYR A 185 -3.01 15.50 9.98
CA TYR A 185 -3.60 14.40 10.75
C TYR A 185 -2.64 13.76 11.75
N HIS A 186 -1.33 14.00 11.67
CA HIS A 186 -0.34 13.31 12.51
C HIS A 186 -0.53 13.56 14.00
N LYS A 187 -1.15 14.68 14.40
CA LYS A 187 -1.47 15.00 15.80
C LYS A 187 -2.94 14.77 16.15
N GLU A 188 -3.77 14.49 15.16
CA GLU A 188 -5.22 14.35 15.27
C GLU A 188 -5.72 12.98 14.80
N HIS A 189 -5.17 11.92 15.39
CA HIS A 189 -5.49 10.55 14.98
C HIS A 189 -6.99 10.21 14.99
N GLY A 190 -7.80 10.97 15.74
CA GLY A 190 -9.26 10.83 15.75
C GLY A 190 -9.89 11.04 14.36
N ARG A 191 -9.26 11.88 13.49
CA ARG A 191 -9.75 12.10 12.11
C ARG A 191 -9.69 10.83 11.27
N TYR A 192 -8.63 10.02 11.38
CA TYR A 192 -8.56 8.73 10.69
C TYR A 192 -9.74 7.82 11.09
N HIS A 193 -10.01 7.69 12.39
CA HIS A 193 -11.12 6.87 12.88
C HIS A 193 -12.46 7.42 12.38
N ARG A 194 -12.64 8.73 12.44
CA ARG A 194 -13.88 9.37 11.95
C ARG A 194 -14.16 9.05 10.48
N LEU A 195 -13.14 9.18 9.59
CA LEU A 195 -13.29 8.85 8.18
C LEU A 195 -13.56 7.35 7.96
N LYS A 196 -12.92 6.48 8.74
CA LYS A 196 -13.20 5.03 8.71
C LYS A 196 -14.63 4.71 9.15
N ASP A 197 -15.14 5.34 10.21
CA ASP A 197 -16.50 5.16 10.73
C ASP A 197 -17.55 5.58 9.69
N MET A 198 -17.22 6.53 8.81
CA MET A 198 -18.05 6.90 7.66
C MET A 198 -17.98 5.90 6.50
N GLY A 199 -17.19 4.83 6.61
CA GLY A 199 -17.01 3.83 5.55
C GLY A 199 -15.97 4.19 4.49
N CYS A 200 -15.16 5.24 4.69
CA CYS A 200 -14.04 5.54 3.82
C CYS A 200 -12.96 4.46 3.96
N LEU A 201 -12.46 3.95 2.84
CA LEU A 201 -11.35 3.02 2.79
C LEU A 201 -10.04 3.78 2.72
N PHE A 202 -8.95 3.17 3.21
CA PHE A 202 -7.63 3.78 3.20
C PHE A 202 -6.64 2.97 2.38
N GLN A 203 -5.87 3.67 1.54
CA GLN A 203 -4.75 3.08 0.80
C GLN A 203 -3.42 3.51 1.42
N LEU A 204 -2.56 2.54 1.73
CA LEU A 204 -1.18 2.75 2.16
C LEU A 204 -0.28 3.01 0.95
N ASN A 205 0.52 4.07 0.95
CA ASN A 205 1.65 4.19 0.04
C ASN A 205 2.82 3.31 0.53
N LEU A 206 3.27 2.38 -0.31
CA LEU A 206 4.31 1.40 0.05
C LEU A 206 5.64 2.05 0.46
N LEU A 207 5.96 3.22 -0.07
CA LEU A 207 7.20 3.94 0.28
C LEU A 207 7.12 4.61 1.65
N SER A 208 5.94 4.81 2.21
CA SER A 208 5.76 5.42 3.52
C SER A 208 6.40 4.60 4.64
N VAL A 209 6.30 3.26 4.57
CA VAL A 209 6.90 2.38 5.59
C VAL A 209 8.42 2.28 5.46
N THR A 210 8.99 2.56 4.28
CA THR A 210 10.44 2.60 4.11
C THR A 210 11.09 3.83 4.77
N GLY A 211 10.30 4.86 5.03
CA GLY A 211 10.77 6.16 5.52
C GLY A 211 11.14 7.14 4.41
N TYR A 212 10.84 6.82 3.16
CA TYR A 212 11.13 7.69 2.00
C TYR A 212 10.59 9.11 2.16
N TYR A 213 9.35 9.23 2.67
CA TYR A 213 8.70 10.53 2.92
C TYR A 213 9.02 11.13 4.29
N GLY A 214 10.02 10.58 4.99
CA GLY A 214 10.48 11.06 6.29
C GLY A 214 9.80 10.37 7.48
N LYS A 215 10.40 10.61 8.65
CA LYS A 215 10.01 9.94 9.91
C LYS A 215 8.56 10.19 10.32
N PRO A 216 7.99 11.42 10.21
CA PRO A 216 6.60 11.65 10.62
C PRO A 216 5.60 10.79 9.82
N VAL A 217 5.77 10.71 8.50
CA VAL A 217 4.92 9.88 7.62
C VAL A 217 5.05 8.40 7.96
N LYS A 218 6.28 7.91 8.17
CA LYS A 218 6.51 6.52 8.60
C LYS A 218 5.79 6.21 9.91
N LEU A 219 5.89 7.08 10.91
CA LEU A 219 5.20 6.89 12.21
C LEU A 219 3.68 6.89 12.08
N ALA A 220 3.13 7.73 11.19
CA ALA A 220 1.69 7.73 10.89
C ALA A 220 1.27 6.42 10.21
N ALA A 221 2.04 5.95 9.22
CA ALA A 221 1.81 4.65 8.56
C ALA A 221 1.83 3.50 9.57
N GLU A 222 2.84 3.44 10.44
CA GLU A 222 2.94 2.43 11.50
C GLU A 222 1.76 2.49 12.49
N TYR A 223 1.26 3.69 12.82
CA TYR A 223 0.07 3.85 13.63
C TYR A 223 -1.16 3.24 12.95
N LEU A 224 -1.41 3.60 11.67
CA LEU A 224 -2.55 3.13 10.90
C LEU A 224 -2.51 1.60 10.70
N LEU A 225 -1.32 1.02 10.46
CA LEU A 225 -1.11 -0.43 10.38
C LEU A 225 -1.46 -1.12 11.71
N ARG A 226 -0.93 -0.63 12.84
CA ARG A 226 -1.24 -1.20 14.17
C ARG A 226 -2.72 -1.13 14.50
N LYS A 227 -3.41 -0.08 14.05
CA LYS A 227 -4.86 0.10 14.27
C LYS A 227 -5.72 -0.64 13.24
N LYS A 228 -5.09 -1.30 12.25
CA LYS A 228 -5.76 -2.04 11.17
C LYS A 228 -6.72 -1.17 10.37
N LEU A 229 -6.31 0.06 10.07
CA LEU A 229 -7.16 1.05 9.38
C LEU A 229 -6.99 1.03 7.85
N TYR A 230 -5.91 0.45 7.32
CA TYR A 230 -5.75 0.30 5.88
C TYR A 230 -6.61 -0.83 5.32
N ASP A 231 -7.02 -0.67 4.08
CA ASP A 231 -7.74 -1.68 3.29
C ASP A 231 -6.91 -2.15 2.09
N LEU A 232 -6.16 -1.24 1.49
CA LEU A 232 -5.43 -1.42 0.25
C LEU A 232 -4.02 -0.84 0.38
N ALA A 233 -3.14 -1.21 -0.54
CA ALA A 233 -1.82 -0.61 -0.67
C ALA A 233 -1.50 -0.36 -2.15
N GLY A 234 -0.69 0.63 -2.45
CA GLY A 234 -0.25 0.97 -3.80
C GLY A 234 1.15 1.55 -3.80
N THR A 235 1.81 1.52 -4.95
CA THR A 235 3.16 2.05 -5.08
C THR A 235 3.20 3.57 -5.08
N ASP A 236 2.17 4.18 -5.64
CA ASP A 236 2.14 5.62 -5.94
C ASP A 236 3.42 6.05 -6.69
N LEU A 237 3.81 5.19 -7.68
CA LEU A 237 5.08 5.32 -8.38
C LEU A 237 5.00 6.41 -9.44
N HIS A 238 5.86 7.44 -9.29
CA HIS A 238 5.95 8.57 -10.21
C HIS A 238 7.24 8.58 -11.04
N HIS A 239 8.36 8.11 -10.47
CA HIS A 239 9.67 8.28 -11.10
C HIS A 239 10.68 7.22 -10.65
N GLU A 240 11.82 7.19 -11.31
CA GLU A 240 12.87 6.20 -11.12
C GLU A 240 13.36 6.08 -9.66
N GLN A 241 13.41 7.19 -8.91
CA GLN A 241 13.85 7.13 -7.50
C GLN A 241 12.84 6.38 -6.62
N HIS A 242 11.53 6.54 -6.86
CA HIS A 242 10.49 5.73 -6.20
C HIS A 242 10.71 4.25 -6.50
N LEU A 243 10.94 3.90 -7.77
CA LEU A 243 11.19 2.53 -8.20
C LEU A 243 12.42 1.93 -7.52
N LYS A 244 13.55 2.65 -7.48
CA LYS A 244 14.79 2.18 -6.82
C LYS A 244 14.59 1.88 -5.33
N VAL A 245 13.88 2.74 -4.61
CA VAL A 245 13.59 2.52 -3.20
C VAL A 245 12.68 1.32 -3.00
N LEU A 246 11.63 1.19 -3.81
CA LEU A 246 10.72 0.04 -3.78
C LEU A 246 11.48 -1.26 -4.06
N GLN A 247 12.26 -1.31 -5.15
CA GLN A 247 13.09 -2.47 -5.50
C GLN A 247 14.01 -2.88 -4.36
N SER A 248 14.71 -1.93 -3.75
CA SER A 248 15.58 -2.19 -2.61
C SER A 248 14.80 -2.80 -1.44
N ALA A 249 13.66 -2.24 -1.07
CA ALA A 249 12.85 -2.71 0.06
C ALA A 249 12.23 -4.09 -0.19
N VAL A 250 11.84 -4.40 -1.43
CA VAL A 250 11.33 -5.71 -1.83
C VAL A 250 12.46 -6.74 -1.83
N GLN A 251 13.55 -6.48 -2.57
CA GLN A 251 14.64 -7.45 -2.77
C GLN A 251 15.41 -7.78 -1.49
N ASN A 252 15.51 -6.83 -0.55
CA ASN A 252 16.12 -7.12 0.75
C ASN A 252 15.13 -7.73 1.76
N GLY A 253 13.85 -7.89 1.42
CA GLY A 253 12.78 -8.51 2.22
C GLY A 253 12.19 -7.61 3.30
N THR A 254 12.67 -6.36 3.48
CA THR A 254 12.17 -5.48 4.56
C THR A 254 10.72 -5.10 4.36
N LEU A 255 10.28 -4.91 3.12
CA LEU A 255 8.88 -4.57 2.84
C LEU A 255 7.93 -5.70 3.29
N TYR A 256 8.28 -6.96 3.01
CA TYR A 256 7.50 -8.10 3.48
C TYR A 256 7.52 -8.25 4.99
N ASP A 257 8.70 -8.07 5.62
CA ASP A 257 8.84 -8.14 7.07
C ASP A 257 7.94 -7.09 7.77
N ASP A 258 7.85 -5.89 7.20
CA ASP A 258 7.06 -4.77 7.75
C ASP A 258 5.55 -4.95 7.54
N ILE A 259 5.11 -5.37 6.33
CA ILE A 259 3.69 -5.30 5.95
C ILE A 259 3.15 -6.53 5.21
N GLY A 260 3.97 -7.53 4.87
CA GLY A 260 3.56 -8.69 4.06
C GLY A 260 2.48 -9.56 4.72
N HIS A 261 2.34 -9.49 6.05
CA HIS A 261 1.30 -10.20 6.81
C HIS A 261 0.02 -9.37 7.03
N TYR A 262 0.00 -8.14 6.56
CA TYR A 262 -1.18 -7.29 6.68
C TYR A 262 -2.25 -7.72 5.67
N PRO A 263 -3.54 -7.82 6.07
CA PRO A 263 -4.59 -8.37 5.22
C PRO A 263 -5.12 -7.36 4.19
N PHE A 264 -4.25 -6.88 3.30
CA PHE A 264 -4.66 -6.01 2.21
C PHE A 264 -5.65 -6.70 1.26
N LYS A 265 -6.57 -5.92 0.71
CA LYS A 265 -7.65 -6.39 -0.18
C LYS A 265 -7.30 -6.25 -1.67
N ASN A 266 -6.06 -5.96 -2.02
CA ASN A 266 -5.63 -5.68 -3.39
C ASN A 266 -6.04 -6.77 -4.39
N LYS A 267 -5.92 -8.05 -4.01
CA LYS A 267 -6.30 -9.20 -4.87
C LYS A 267 -7.79 -9.29 -5.21
N MET A 268 -8.62 -8.42 -4.62
CA MET A 268 -10.06 -8.33 -4.93
C MET A 268 -10.35 -7.35 -6.07
N LEU A 269 -9.32 -6.60 -6.50
CA LEU A 269 -9.37 -5.68 -7.63
C LEU A 269 -8.92 -6.38 -8.92
#